data_0cf4b972d2ce942307e62474a8770269
#
_entry.id   0cf4b972d2ce942307e62474a8770269
#
_cell.length_a   1.000
_cell.length_b   1.000
_cell.length_c   1.000
_cell.angle_alpha   90.00
_cell.angle_beta   90.00
_cell.angle_gamma   90.00
#
_symmetry.space_group_name_H-M   'P 1'
#
loop_
_entity.id
_entity.type
_entity.pdbx_description
1 polymer ?
#
loop_
_entity_poly.entity_id
_entity_poly.type
_entity_poly.pdbx_seq_one_letter_code
_entity_poly.pdbx_strand_id
1 'polypeptide(L)'
;MPGISGMELAERIHGLLPDALMIFVTAHYKYAVDAYALHIFRYIPKNQLKGRLSHALKDAVSLLEIQNTASYIISSQNRLERIPLKEILYIEKDGKNALFHTVPATNQLEAPAKSDRRIRKTLAEIFEELDSEEFYFIERGFIVNLRHVTGISHTDCILTDQTRLPVSQSRLPEFKKKLNTYWKDKI
;
A
#
# COMPACT_ATOMS: atom_id res chain seq x y z
N MET A 1 -26.50 -17.98 -8.88
CA MET A 1 -26.55 -17.53 -7.48
C MET A 1 -27.64 -16.47 -7.40
N PRO A 2 -28.63 -16.61 -6.50
CA PRO A 2 -29.59 -15.55 -6.28
C PRO A 2 -28.91 -14.41 -5.53
N GLY A 3 -28.87 -13.22 -6.11
CA GLY A 3 -28.26 -12.05 -5.51
C GLY A 3 -27.22 -11.40 -6.41
N ILE A 4 -26.08 -11.05 -5.86
CA ILE A 4 -24.98 -10.33 -6.51
C ILE A 4 -24.22 -11.20 -7.51
N SER A 5 -23.88 -10.67 -8.68
CA SER A 5 -23.05 -11.37 -9.66
C SER A 5 -21.57 -11.44 -9.20
N GLY A 6 -20.81 -12.41 -9.74
CA GLY A 6 -19.37 -12.49 -9.43
C GLY A 6 -18.59 -11.26 -9.84
N MET A 7 -19.02 -10.56 -10.91
CA MET A 7 -18.41 -9.32 -11.37
C MET A 7 -18.68 -8.16 -10.41
N GLU A 8 -19.93 -7.98 -9.99
CA GLU A 8 -20.29 -6.96 -8.97
C GLU A 8 -19.59 -7.21 -7.63
N LEU A 9 -19.42 -8.49 -7.25
CA LEU A 9 -18.66 -8.85 -6.05
C LEU A 9 -17.20 -8.45 -6.18
N ALA A 10 -16.58 -8.71 -7.33
CA ALA A 10 -15.19 -8.34 -7.60
C ALA A 10 -14.99 -6.82 -7.55
N GLU A 11 -15.89 -6.05 -8.13
CA GLU A 11 -15.85 -4.59 -8.10
C GLU A 11 -15.89 -4.06 -6.67
N ARG A 12 -16.79 -4.60 -5.83
CA ARG A 12 -16.89 -4.25 -4.41
C ARG A 12 -15.62 -4.64 -3.64
N ILE A 13 -15.09 -5.84 -3.89
CA ILE A 13 -13.83 -6.29 -3.25
C ILE A 13 -12.68 -5.38 -3.66
N HIS A 14 -12.56 -5.03 -4.94
CA HIS A 14 -11.52 -4.12 -5.41
C HIS A 14 -11.62 -2.73 -4.77
N GLY A 15 -12.83 -2.20 -4.58
CA GLY A 15 -13.05 -0.94 -3.87
C GLY A 15 -12.69 -0.97 -2.39
N LEU A 16 -12.81 -2.14 -1.73
CA LEU A 16 -12.47 -2.30 -0.30
C LEU A 16 -11.03 -2.75 -0.08
N LEU A 17 -10.48 -3.55 -1.01
CA LEU A 17 -9.17 -4.19 -0.93
C LEU A 17 -8.47 -4.06 -2.29
N PRO A 18 -7.93 -2.89 -2.65
CA PRO A 18 -7.35 -2.64 -3.98
C PRO A 18 -6.19 -3.57 -4.34
N ASP A 19 -5.46 -4.05 -3.34
CA ASP A 19 -4.30 -4.95 -3.50
C ASP A 19 -4.65 -6.43 -3.51
N ALA A 20 -5.94 -6.79 -3.40
CA ALA A 20 -6.36 -8.19 -3.40
C ALA A 20 -6.19 -8.82 -4.79
N LEU A 21 -5.45 -9.92 -4.87
CA LEU A 21 -5.32 -10.71 -6.09
C LEU A 21 -6.56 -11.61 -6.26
N MET A 22 -7.40 -11.28 -7.23
CA MET A 22 -8.63 -12.02 -7.49
C MET A 22 -8.44 -13.05 -8.60
N ILE A 23 -8.81 -14.30 -8.35
CA ILE A 23 -8.83 -15.38 -9.32
C ILE A 23 -10.27 -15.79 -9.59
N PHE A 24 -10.74 -15.62 -10.82
CA PHE A 24 -12.06 -16.05 -11.24
C PHE A 24 -12.03 -17.49 -11.74
N VAL A 25 -12.94 -18.31 -11.19
CA VAL A 25 -13.17 -19.69 -11.63
C VAL A 25 -14.61 -19.80 -12.13
N THR A 26 -14.80 -19.95 -13.45
CA THR A 26 -16.13 -19.93 -14.06
C THR A 26 -16.26 -20.86 -15.26
N ALA A 27 -17.49 -21.27 -15.57
CA ALA A 27 -17.81 -21.97 -16.83
C ALA A 27 -18.08 -21.01 -18.00
N HIS A 28 -18.23 -19.72 -17.74
CA HIS A 28 -18.66 -18.72 -18.73
C HIS A 28 -17.47 -17.94 -19.28
N TYR A 29 -17.12 -18.17 -20.55
CA TYR A 29 -15.98 -17.49 -21.21
C TYR A 29 -16.28 -16.06 -21.63
N LYS A 30 -17.55 -15.71 -21.82
CA LYS A 30 -17.97 -14.42 -22.37
C LYS A 30 -17.61 -13.21 -21.49
N TYR A 31 -17.38 -13.43 -20.20
CA TYR A 31 -17.02 -12.36 -19.24
C TYR A 31 -15.51 -12.15 -19.07
N ALA A 32 -14.67 -12.82 -19.86
CA ALA A 32 -13.22 -12.69 -19.72
C ALA A 32 -12.72 -11.28 -20.08
N VAL A 33 -13.38 -10.60 -21.02
CA VAL A 33 -13.05 -9.22 -21.42
C VAL A 33 -13.44 -8.24 -20.30
N ASP A 34 -14.64 -8.40 -19.73
CA ASP A 34 -15.12 -7.56 -18.64
C ASP A 34 -14.27 -7.76 -17.36
N ALA A 35 -13.81 -9.00 -17.11
CA ALA A 35 -12.91 -9.33 -16.02
C ALA A 35 -11.55 -8.61 -16.13
N TYR A 36 -11.07 -8.34 -17.35
CA TYR A 36 -9.85 -7.56 -17.55
C TYR A 36 -9.99 -6.12 -17.05
N ALA A 37 -11.15 -5.50 -17.30
CA ALA A 37 -11.45 -4.12 -16.84
C ALA A 37 -11.49 -4.00 -15.29
N LEU A 38 -11.75 -5.11 -14.57
CA LEU A 38 -11.78 -5.18 -13.11
C LEU A 38 -10.45 -5.62 -12.49
N HIS A 39 -9.33 -5.58 -13.24
CA HIS A 39 -8.00 -5.96 -12.76
C HIS A 39 -7.97 -7.37 -12.12
N ILE A 40 -8.75 -8.31 -12.68
CA ILE A 40 -8.74 -9.71 -12.23
C ILE A 40 -7.37 -10.32 -12.54
N PHE A 41 -6.68 -10.81 -11.50
CA PHE A 41 -5.34 -11.37 -11.62
C PHE A 41 -5.27 -12.57 -12.56
N ARG A 42 -6.22 -13.50 -12.45
CA ARG A 42 -6.34 -14.67 -13.34
C ARG A 42 -7.78 -15.07 -13.55
N TYR A 43 -8.08 -15.50 -14.77
CA TYR A 43 -9.38 -16.03 -15.17
C TYR A 43 -9.21 -17.51 -15.55
N ILE A 44 -9.84 -18.43 -14.83
CA ILE A 44 -9.68 -19.87 -15.00
C ILE A 44 -11.01 -20.50 -15.39
N PRO A 45 -11.13 -21.07 -16.59
CA PRO A 45 -12.28 -21.88 -16.96
C PRO A 45 -12.40 -23.14 -16.09
N LYS A 46 -13.61 -23.48 -15.62
CA LYS A 46 -13.84 -24.63 -14.74
C LYS A 46 -13.31 -25.95 -15.31
N ASN A 47 -13.40 -26.15 -16.63
CA ASN A 47 -12.88 -27.33 -17.32
C ASN A 47 -11.34 -27.41 -17.34
N GLN A 48 -10.63 -26.33 -17.02
CA GLN A 48 -9.17 -26.26 -16.97
C GLN A 48 -8.63 -26.05 -15.53
N LEU A 49 -9.51 -26.17 -14.53
CA LEU A 49 -9.19 -25.85 -13.14
C LEU A 49 -8.00 -26.66 -12.62
N LYS A 50 -7.99 -27.99 -12.83
CA LYS A 50 -6.93 -28.91 -12.34
C LYS A 50 -5.53 -28.53 -12.84
N GLY A 51 -5.41 -28.08 -14.09
CA GLY A 51 -4.11 -27.74 -14.67
C GLY A 51 -3.67 -26.30 -14.38
N ARG A 52 -4.60 -25.35 -14.26
CA ARG A 52 -4.29 -23.92 -14.20
C ARG A 52 -4.30 -23.31 -12.81
N LEU A 53 -5.07 -23.87 -11.86
CA LEU A 53 -5.19 -23.29 -10.53
C LEU A 53 -3.87 -23.28 -9.79
N SER A 54 -3.11 -24.38 -9.84
CA SER A 54 -1.81 -24.48 -9.17
C SER A 54 -0.79 -23.44 -9.69
N HIS A 55 -0.76 -23.19 -11.00
CA HIS A 55 0.09 -22.17 -11.58
C HIS A 55 -0.37 -20.77 -11.17
N ALA A 56 -1.66 -20.48 -11.26
CA ALA A 56 -2.21 -19.20 -10.86
C ALA A 56 -1.94 -18.85 -9.39
N LEU A 57 -2.02 -19.86 -8.51
CA LEU A 57 -1.70 -19.69 -7.08
C LEU A 57 -0.19 -19.45 -6.87
N LYS A 58 0.68 -20.19 -7.56
CA LYS A 58 2.13 -19.94 -7.52
C LYS A 58 2.49 -18.54 -7.99
N ASP A 59 1.92 -18.09 -9.12
CA ASP A 59 2.14 -16.74 -9.64
C ASP A 59 1.64 -15.69 -8.63
N ALA A 60 0.48 -15.91 -8.01
CA ALA A 60 -0.07 -15.00 -6.99
C ALA A 60 0.83 -14.92 -5.76
N VAL A 61 1.33 -16.06 -5.26
CA VAL A 61 2.27 -16.09 -4.12
C VAL A 61 3.55 -15.35 -4.47
N SER A 62 4.16 -15.63 -5.64
CA SER A 62 5.38 -14.95 -6.08
C SER A 62 5.19 -13.44 -6.19
N LEU A 63 4.05 -12.98 -6.72
CA LEU A 63 3.74 -11.55 -6.81
C LEU A 63 3.56 -10.92 -5.42
N LEU A 64 2.85 -11.60 -4.51
CA LEU A 64 2.68 -11.14 -3.13
C LEU A 64 4.02 -11.12 -2.36
N GLU A 65 4.91 -12.08 -2.61
CA GLU A 65 6.26 -12.10 -2.02
C GLU A 65 7.09 -10.90 -2.52
N ILE A 66 7.07 -10.58 -3.80
CA ILE A 66 7.74 -9.41 -4.36
C ILE A 66 7.18 -8.13 -3.73
N GLN A 67 5.86 -8.00 -3.62
CA GLN A 67 5.21 -6.85 -2.97
C GLN A 67 5.49 -6.76 -1.46
N ASN A 68 5.70 -7.88 -0.77
CA ASN A 68 5.99 -7.95 0.65
C ASN A 68 7.48 -7.82 1.00
N THR A 69 8.40 -7.91 0.03
CA THR A 69 9.85 -7.86 0.28
C THR A 69 10.37 -6.45 0.55
N ALA A 70 9.74 -5.43 0.02
CA ALA A 70 10.13 -4.05 0.30
C ALA A 70 9.79 -3.69 1.75
N SER A 71 10.82 -3.54 2.58
CA SER A 71 10.67 -3.30 4.02
C SER A 71 11.78 -2.42 4.55
N TYR A 72 11.47 -1.56 5.49
CA TYR A 72 12.47 -0.83 6.25
C TYR A 72 12.87 -1.63 7.49
N ILE A 73 14.19 -1.69 7.77
CA ILE A 73 14.73 -2.43 8.92
C ILE A 73 15.19 -1.43 9.98
N ILE A 74 14.52 -1.44 11.11
CA ILE A 74 14.98 -0.73 12.32
C ILE A 74 15.95 -1.65 13.05
N SER A 75 17.23 -1.24 13.12
CA SER A 75 18.26 -1.95 13.86
C SER A 75 18.87 -1.04 14.92
N SER A 76 18.92 -1.50 16.16
CA SER A 76 19.61 -0.87 17.28
C SER A 76 20.26 -1.95 18.15
N GLN A 77 21.02 -1.58 19.20
CA GLN A 77 21.69 -2.55 20.08
C GLN A 77 20.75 -3.63 20.64
N ASN A 78 19.48 -3.27 20.91
CA ASN A 78 18.51 -4.16 21.60
C ASN A 78 17.26 -4.44 20.73
N ARG A 79 17.26 -4.03 19.44
CA ARG A 79 16.06 -4.14 18.61
C ARG A 79 16.42 -4.40 17.16
N LEU A 80 15.79 -5.42 16.62
CA LEU A 80 15.73 -5.66 15.18
C LEU A 80 14.27 -5.82 14.79
N GLU A 81 13.75 -4.88 14.01
CA GLU A 81 12.36 -4.89 13.55
C GLU A 81 12.31 -4.65 12.04
N ARG A 82 11.44 -5.36 11.38
CA ARG A 82 11.14 -5.21 9.96
C ARG A 82 9.77 -4.56 9.81
N ILE A 83 9.71 -3.42 9.14
CA ILE A 83 8.46 -2.71 8.83
C ILE A 83 8.23 -2.79 7.32
N PRO A 84 7.21 -3.50 6.84
CA PRO A 84 6.83 -3.49 5.42
C PRO A 84 6.56 -2.05 4.96
N LEU A 85 7.13 -1.61 3.83
CA LEU A 85 6.96 -0.23 3.34
C LEU A 85 5.48 0.12 3.15
N LYS A 86 4.68 -0.84 2.71
CA LYS A 86 3.23 -0.69 2.54
C LYS A 86 2.46 -0.40 3.82
N GLU A 87 3.03 -0.70 4.99
CA GLU A 87 2.39 -0.44 6.29
C GLU A 87 2.75 0.93 6.85
N ILE A 88 3.79 1.59 6.33
CA ILE A 88 4.20 2.92 6.77
C ILE A 88 3.23 3.94 6.19
N LEU A 89 2.53 4.68 7.06
CA LEU A 89 1.67 5.80 6.68
C LEU A 89 2.52 7.05 6.41
N TYR A 90 3.34 7.41 7.39
CA TYR A 90 4.26 8.53 7.32
C TYR A 90 5.38 8.40 8.36
N ILE A 91 6.42 9.20 8.20
CA ILE A 91 7.55 9.27 9.13
C ILE A 91 7.68 10.72 9.59
N GLU A 92 7.73 10.90 10.90
CA GLU A 92 7.77 12.20 11.56
C GLU A 92 9.11 12.44 12.22
N LYS A 93 9.61 13.68 12.13
CA LYS A 93 10.78 14.13 12.89
C LYS A 93 10.39 14.36 14.35
N ASP A 94 11.07 13.65 15.25
CA ASP A 94 10.89 13.79 16.69
C ASP A 94 12.24 14.14 17.36
N GLY A 95 12.55 15.41 17.39
CA GLY A 95 13.84 15.93 17.88
C GLY A 95 15.01 15.43 17.05
N LYS A 96 15.87 14.57 17.64
CA LYS A 96 17.01 13.92 16.96
C LYS A 96 16.66 12.53 16.41
N ASN A 97 15.39 12.14 16.50
CA ASN A 97 14.91 10.84 16.06
C ASN A 97 13.90 11.00 14.93
N ALA A 98 13.62 9.89 14.28
CA ALA A 98 12.48 9.73 13.40
C ALA A 98 11.51 8.71 14.02
N LEU A 99 10.22 8.97 13.90
CA LEU A 99 9.14 8.14 14.38
C LEU A 99 8.31 7.62 13.20
N PHE A 100 8.18 6.30 13.10
CA PHE A 100 7.39 5.65 12.05
C PHE A 100 5.95 5.46 12.50
N HIS A 101 5.01 6.00 11.74
CA HIS A 101 3.58 5.80 11.91
C HIS A 101 3.09 4.77 10.89
N THR A 102 2.43 3.72 11.36
CA THR A 102 2.01 2.60 10.50
C THR A 102 0.53 2.33 10.65
N VAL A 103 -0.05 1.67 9.65
CA VAL A 103 -1.41 1.14 9.74
C VAL A 103 -1.52 0.19 10.94
N PRO A 104 -2.66 0.18 11.66
CA PRO A 104 -2.89 -0.80 12.71
C PRO A 104 -2.87 -2.22 12.13
N ALA A 105 -2.10 -3.12 12.72
CA ALA A 105 -2.10 -4.52 12.32
C ALA A 105 -3.46 -5.15 12.62
N THR A 106 -4.14 -5.66 11.60
CA THR A 106 -5.50 -6.23 11.70
C THR A 106 -5.55 -7.54 12.49
N ASN A 107 -4.40 -8.18 12.79
CA ASN A 107 -4.33 -9.53 13.37
C ASN A 107 -3.22 -9.74 14.41
N GLN A 108 -2.66 -8.69 15.01
CA GLN A 108 -1.68 -8.89 16.08
C GLN A 108 -2.28 -8.49 17.44
N LEU A 109 -2.49 -9.49 18.29
CA LEU A 109 -2.86 -9.35 19.70
C LEU A 109 -1.83 -8.53 20.53
N GLU A 110 -0.66 -8.23 19.94
CA GLU A 110 0.41 -7.43 20.51
C GLU A 110 0.97 -6.47 19.44
N ALA A 111 0.20 -5.45 19.05
CA ALA A 111 0.79 -4.34 18.31
C ALA A 111 1.73 -3.60 19.27
N PRO A 112 3.04 -3.41 18.95
CA PRO A 112 3.91 -2.59 19.78
C PRO A 112 3.31 -1.19 19.91
N ALA A 113 3.38 -0.63 21.11
CA ALA A 113 2.84 0.70 21.38
C ALA A 113 3.39 1.71 20.35
N LYS A 114 2.57 2.69 19.93
CA LYS A 114 2.95 3.75 18.96
C LYS A 114 4.31 4.42 19.27
N SER A 115 4.76 4.40 20.51
CA SER A 115 6.02 4.99 20.97
C SER A 115 7.29 4.23 20.62
N ASP A 116 7.18 2.96 20.15
CA ASP A 116 8.36 2.10 20.03
C ASP A 116 9.02 2.13 18.65
N ARG A 117 8.38 2.70 17.64
CA ARG A 117 8.94 2.77 16.28
C ARG A 117 9.77 4.04 16.04
N ARG A 118 10.64 4.34 17.01
CA ARG A 118 11.55 5.48 17.00
C ARG A 118 12.98 5.01 16.71
N ILE A 119 13.68 5.73 15.82
CA ILE A 119 15.08 5.49 15.48
C ILE A 119 15.88 6.79 15.52
N ARG A 120 17.12 6.74 15.99
CA ARG A 120 18.03 7.90 15.99
C ARG A 120 18.68 8.07 14.63
N LYS A 121 17.91 8.60 13.68
CA LYS A 121 18.32 8.98 12.33
C LYS A 121 17.59 10.25 11.90
N THR A 122 18.17 10.96 10.96
CA THR A 122 17.49 12.08 10.30
C THR A 122 16.50 11.56 9.27
N LEU A 123 15.49 12.36 8.94
CA LEU A 123 14.55 12.00 7.86
C LEU A 123 15.23 11.90 6.50
N ALA A 124 16.32 12.67 6.26
CA ALA A 124 17.07 12.59 5.01
C ALA A 124 17.77 11.23 4.84
N GLU A 125 18.45 10.75 5.87
CA GLU A 125 19.08 9.41 5.87
C GLU A 125 18.04 8.30 5.64
N ILE A 126 16.89 8.40 6.30
CA ILE A 126 15.81 7.41 6.12
C ILE A 126 15.24 7.46 4.72
N PHE A 127 15.06 8.65 4.15
CA PHE A 127 14.51 8.81 2.80
C PHE A 127 15.43 8.19 1.74
N GLU A 128 16.75 8.34 1.89
CA GLU A 128 17.75 7.68 1.03
C GLU A 128 17.69 6.15 1.19
N GLU A 129 17.56 5.67 2.43
CA GLU A 129 17.48 4.22 2.70
C GLU A 129 16.17 3.57 2.22
N LEU A 130 15.06 4.32 2.18
CA LEU A 130 13.79 3.83 1.67
C LEU A 130 13.86 3.48 0.18
N ASP A 131 14.69 4.23 -0.59
CA ASP A 131 14.90 4.04 -2.03
C ASP A 131 13.62 3.68 -2.81
N SER A 132 12.55 4.44 -2.55
CA SER A 132 11.22 4.14 -3.07
C SER A 132 10.50 5.39 -3.53
N GLU A 133 9.95 5.33 -4.73
CA GLU A 133 9.14 6.42 -5.31
C GLU A 133 7.79 6.63 -4.59
N GLU A 134 7.42 5.71 -3.71
CA GLU A 134 6.19 5.81 -2.92
C GLU A 134 6.29 6.83 -1.79
N PHE A 135 7.51 7.26 -1.40
CA PHE A 135 7.71 8.21 -0.31
C PHE A 135 8.01 9.62 -0.82
N TYR A 136 7.52 10.63 -0.12
CA TYR A 136 7.72 12.02 -0.48
C TYR A 136 7.82 12.93 0.74
N PHE A 137 8.77 13.89 0.71
CA PHE A 137 8.87 14.94 1.71
C PHE A 137 7.80 16.01 1.46
N ILE A 138 6.77 16.08 2.30
CA ILE A 138 5.74 17.12 2.23
C ILE A 138 6.11 18.37 3.03
N GLU A 139 6.95 18.19 4.05
CA GLU A 139 7.48 19.25 4.92
C GLU A 139 8.83 18.78 5.50
N ARG A 140 9.60 19.70 6.15
CA ARG A 140 10.90 19.35 6.77
C ARG A 140 10.80 18.30 7.86
N GLY A 141 9.64 18.20 8.48
CA GLY A 141 9.34 17.27 9.56
C GLY A 141 8.60 16.01 9.15
N PHE A 142 8.20 15.87 7.87
CA PHE A 142 7.32 14.78 7.46
C PHE A 142 7.69 14.18 6.10
N ILE A 143 7.83 12.85 6.08
CA ILE A 143 7.83 12.03 4.88
C ILE A 143 6.51 11.26 4.85
N VAL A 144 5.75 11.36 3.77
CA VAL A 144 4.49 10.66 3.59
C VAL A 144 4.66 9.51 2.59
N ASN A 145 3.93 8.42 2.81
CA ASN A 145 3.76 7.37 1.82
C ASN A 145 2.57 7.72 0.91
N LEU A 146 2.82 7.94 -0.37
CA LEU A 146 1.81 8.31 -1.38
C LEU A 146 0.69 7.27 -1.50
N ARG A 147 0.99 6.01 -1.19
CA ARG A 147 0.03 4.91 -1.16
C ARG A 147 -1.15 5.17 -0.21
N HIS A 148 -0.88 5.86 0.89
CA HIS A 148 -1.86 6.14 1.93
C HIS A 148 -2.47 7.54 1.84
N VAL A 149 -2.14 8.32 0.82
CA VAL A 149 -2.74 9.65 0.61
C VAL A 149 -4.08 9.51 -0.09
N THR A 150 -5.14 10.00 0.55
CA THR A 150 -6.49 10.03 0.01
C THR A 150 -6.85 11.36 -0.63
N GLY A 151 -6.15 12.43 -0.26
CA GLY A 151 -6.41 13.76 -0.83
C GLY A 151 -5.56 14.86 -0.24
N ILE A 152 -5.73 16.05 -0.80
CA ILE A 152 -5.15 17.30 -0.31
C ILE A 152 -6.28 18.29 -0.13
N SER A 153 -6.43 18.85 1.07
CA SER A 153 -7.39 19.91 1.38
C SER A 153 -6.65 21.14 1.88
N HIS A 154 -6.76 22.23 1.14
CA HIS A 154 -5.98 23.47 1.38
C HIS A 154 -4.47 23.18 1.36
N THR A 155 -3.83 23.16 2.51
CA THR A 155 -2.41 22.84 2.71
C THR A 155 -2.18 21.53 3.47
N ASP A 156 -3.24 20.76 3.73
CA ASP A 156 -3.14 19.50 4.46
C ASP A 156 -3.19 18.30 3.52
N CYS A 157 -2.25 17.38 3.69
CA CYS A 157 -2.29 16.05 3.15
C CYS A 157 -3.18 15.16 4.04
N ILE A 158 -4.18 14.49 3.46
CA ILE A 158 -5.12 13.62 4.18
C ILE A 158 -4.74 12.17 3.89
N LEU A 159 -4.60 11.37 4.95
CA LEU A 159 -4.26 9.97 4.85
C LEU A 159 -5.49 9.05 5.00
N THR A 160 -5.30 7.77 4.72
CA THR A 160 -6.34 6.73 4.82
C THR A 160 -6.92 6.58 6.23
N ASP A 161 -6.14 6.85 7.26
CA ASP A 161 -6.56 6.86 8.68
C ASP A 161 -7.15 8.20 9.14
N GLN A 162 -7.42 9.13 8.19
CA GLN A 162 -7.90 10.50 8.41
C GLN A 162 -6.89 11.43 9.10
N THR A 163 -5.65 11.00 9.30
CA THR A 163 -4.55 11.88 9.75
C THR A 163 -4.36 13.01 8.74
N ARG A 164 -4.17 14.23 9.25
CA ARG A 164 -3.88 15.42 8.45
C ARG A 164 -2.47 15.88 8.74
N LEU A 165 -1.65 15.99 7.70
CA LEU A 165 -0.26 16.43 7.79
C LEU A 165 -0.07 17.74 7.02
N PRO A 166 0.60 18.75 7.60
CA PRO A 166 0.84 20.01 6.92
C PRO A 166 1.79 19.81 5.74
N VAL A 167 1.46 20.43 4.61
CA VAL A 167 2.32 20.49 3.42
C VAL A 167 2.87 21.90 3.31
N SER A 168 4.19 22.07 3.19
CA SER A 168 4.77 23.40 3.00
C SER A 168 4.30 24.02 1.68
N GLN A 169 4.01 25.31 1.70
CA GLN A 169 3.48 26.01 0.53
C GLN A 169 4.40 25.91 -0.69
N SER A 170 5.72 25.91 -0.46
CA SER A 170 6.72 25.77 -1.53
C SER A 170 6.70 24.37 -2.18
N ARG A 171 6.32 23.33 -1.46
CA ARG A 171 6.27 21.94 -1.96
C ARG A 171 4.91 21.54 -2.52
N LEU A 172 3.86 22.27 -2.18
CA LEU A 172 2.49 21.91 -2.52
C LEU A 172 2.25 21.70 -4.04
N PRO A 173 2.76 22.55 -4.96
CA PRO A 173 2.57 22.34 -6.39
C PRO A 173 3.23 21.06 -6.89
N GLU A 174 4.46 20.80 -6.46
CA GLU A 174 5.23 19.62 -6.86
C GLU A 174 4.62 18.35 -6.26
N PHE A 175 4.21 18.38 -4.99
CA PHE A 175 3.53 17.29 -4.32
C PHE A 175 2.23 16.90 -5.04
N LYS A 176 1.39 17.88 -5.42
CA LYS A 176 0.18 17.63 -6.22
C LYS A 176 0.49 16.93 -7.54
N LYS A 177 1.55 17.37 -8.23
CA LYS A 177 1.99 16.77 -9.50
C LYS A 177 2.45 15.32 -9.27
N LYS A 178 3.31 15.08 -8.27
CA LYS A 178 3.82 13.72 -7.95
C LYS A 178 2.68 12.79 -7.58
N LEU A 179 1.74 13.24 -6.75
CA LEU A 179 0.59 12.45 -6.31
C LEU A 179 -0.35 12.11 -7.49
N ASN A 180 -0.62 13.06 -8.38
CA ASN A 180 -1.43 12.82 -9.57
C ASN A 180 -0.78 11.79 -10.51
N THR A 181 0.53 11.87 -10.71
CA THR A 181 1.28 10.87 -11.48
C THR A 181 1.18 9.50 -10.81
N TYR A 182 1.46 9.43 -9.51
CA TYR A 182 1.39 8.18 -8.73
C TYR A 182 0.01 7.52 -8.84
N TRP A 183 -1.07 8.29 -8.75
CA TRP A 183 -2.43 7.75 -8.87
C TRP A 183 -2.75 7.26 -10.29
N LYS A 184 -2.25 7.95 -11.34
CA LYS A 184 -2.46 7.52 -12.73
C LYS A 184 -1.72 6.22 -13.05
N ASP A 185 -0.54 6.02 -12.49
CA ASP A 185 0.27 4.82 -12.72
C ASP A 185 -0.30 3.58 -11.98
N LYS A 186 -1.23 3.79 -11.04
CA LYS A 186 -1.87 2.73 -10.24
C LYS A 186 -3.31 2.39 -10.70
N ILE A 187 -3.86 3.16 -11.68
CA ILE A 187 -5.14 2.90 -12.33
C ILE A 187 -4.91 2.08 -13.60
#